data_687b5da4922497f01b2b2827923260aa
#
_entry.id   687b5da4922497f01b2b2827923260aa
#
_cell.length_a   1.000
_cell.length_b   1.000
_cell.length_c   1.000
_cell.angle_alpha   90.00
_cell.angle_beta   90.00
_cell.angle_gamma   90.00
#
_symmetry.space_group_name_H-M   'P 1'
#
loop_
_entity.id
_entity.type
_entity.pdbx_description
1 polymer ?
#
loop_
_entity_poly.entity_id
_entity_poly.type
_entity_poly.pdbx_seq_one_letter_code
_entity_poly.pdbx_strand_id
1 'polypeptide(L)'
;MRYWVGVASRDHVLLGVAGGFCQVCHGKQAPLARMKQGDWILYYSPKTGMNSGEKVQAFTAVGQIVDDRVYQFRMAENFEPFRRDVVFQDAPHPCPIEVAREHPEWRSYAKQLRYGHFEVSHDFSEHIYRYMMR
;
A
#
# COMPACT_ATOMS: atom_id res chain seq x y z
N MET A 1 -5.64 10.01 12.93
CA MET A 1 -5.33 8.78 12.19
C MET A 1 -5.81 8.93 10.77
N ARG A 2 -4.93 8.68 9.83
CA ARG A 2 -5.23 8.77 8.39
C ARG A 2 -5.07 7.41 7.73
N TYR A 3 -5.65 7.30 6.54
CA TYR A 3 -5.69 6.05 5.77
C TYR A 3 -5.14 6.30 4.38
N TRP A 4 -4.21 5.47 3.95
CA TRP A 4 -3.43 5.68 2.73
C TRP A 4 -3.51 4.46 1.83
N VAL A 5 -3.45 4.69 0.51
CA VAL A 5 -3.28 3.63 -0.47
C VAL A 5 -1.90 3.80 -1.10
N GLY A 6 -1.14 2.71 -1.15
CA GLY A 6 0.10 2.63 -1.91
C GLY A 6 -0.10 1.68 -3.07
N VAL A 7 0.49 2.00 -4.22
CA VAL A 7 0.39 1.18 -5.43
C VAL A 7 1.75 0.53 -5.69
N ALA A 8 1.78 -0.80 -5.70
CA ALA A 8 3.01 -1.55 -5.96
C ALA A 8 2.67 -2.95 -6.48
N SER A 9 3.58 -3.54 -7.27
CA SER A 9 3.41 -4.91 -7.71
C SER A 9 3.30 -5.85 -6.51
N ARG A 10 2.60 -6.97 -6.67
CA ARG A 10 2.43 -7.93 -5.57
C ARG A 10 3.77 -8.44 -5.06
N ASP A 11 4.73 -8.69 -5.95
CA ASP A 11 6.05 -9.19 -5.55
C ASP A 11 6.75 -8.19 -4.64
N HIS A 12 6.65 -6.90 -4.95
CA HIS A 12 7.21 -5.84 -4.11
C HIS A 12 6.51 -5.77 -2.76
N VAL A 13 5.16 -5.86 -2.76
CA VAL A 13 4.37 -5.85 -1.53
C VAL A 13 4.77 -7.01 -0.62
N LEU A 14 4.96 -8.20 -1.17
CA LEU A 14 5.33 -9.38 -0.38
C LEU A 14 6.70 -9.23 0.28
N LEU A 15 7.65 -8.56 -0.37
CA LEU A 15 8.94 -8.24 0.25
C LEU A 15 8.74 -7.34 1.47
N GLY A 16 7.90 -6.32 1.34
CA GLY A 16 7.59 -5.41 2.43
C GLY A 16 6.89 -6.12 3.59
N VAL A 17 5.92 -6.98 3.27
CA VAL A 17 5.21 -7.75 4.29
C VAL A 17 6.18 -8.65 5.06
N ALA A 18 7.07 -9.34 4.35
CA ALA A 18 8.05 -10.22 4.98
C ALA A 18 9.04 -9.45 5.86
N GLY A 19 9.41 -8.24 5.45
CA GLY A 19 10.38 -7.42 6.17
C GLY A 19 9.79 -6.44 7.18
N GLY A 20 8.46 -6.27 7.20
CA GLY A 20 7.79 -5.33 8.10
C GLY A 20 7.99 -3.87 7.70
N PHE A 21 8.01 -3.56 6.42
CA PHE A 21 8.22 -2.20 5.93
C PHE A 21 7.38 -1.89 4.71
N CYS A 22 7.21 -0.59 4.42
CA CYS A 22 6.63 -0.14 3.15
C CYS A 22 7.56 0.80 2.40
N GLN A 23 7.49 0.72 1.08
CA GLN A 23 8.12 1.63 0.14
C GLN A 23 7.04 2.03 -0.87
N VAL A 24 7.02 3.28 -1.30
CA VAL A 24 6.04 3.76 -2.28
C VAL A 24 6.74 4.66 -3.29
N CYS A 25 6.13 4.81 -4.47
CA CYS A 25 6.63 5.73 -5.51
C CYS A 25 8.12 5.51 -5.81
N HIS A 26 8.54 4.25 -5.98
CA HIS A 26 9.92 3.86 -6.30
C HIS A 26 10.93 4.28 -5.20
N GLY A 27 10.50 4.26 -3.95
CA GLY A 27 11.38 4.54 -2.82
C GLY A 27 11.62 6.00 -2.52
N LYS A 28 10.73 6.89 -2.96
CA LYS A 28 10.83 8.32 -2.66
C LYS A 28 10.51 8.62 -1.20
N GLN A 29 11.18 9.62 -0.65
CA GLN A 29 10.99 10.04 0.75
C GLN A 29 9.67 10.79 0.99
N ALA A 30 9.33 11.72 0.11
CA ALA A 30 8.23 12.65 0.34
C ALA A 30 6.87 11.97 0.62
N PRO A 31 6.44 10.96 -0.14
CA PRO A 31 5.17 10.29 0.17
C PRO A 31 5.18 9.63 1.55
N LEU A 32 6.29 9.03 1.94
CA LEU A 32 6.42 8.36 3.24
C LEU A 32 6.33 9.36 4.40
N ALA A 33 6.87 10.56 4.20
CA ALA A 33 6.89 11.60 5.23
C ALA A 33 5.49 12.13 5.55
N ARG A 34 4.51 11.93 4.66
CA ARG A 34 3.12 12.35 4.90
C ARG A 34 2.39 11.47 5.90
N MET A 35 2.83 10.23 6.07
CA MET A 35 2.21 9.29 7.00
C MET A 35 2.73 9.49 8.41
N LYS A 36 1.85 9.30 9.39
CA LYS A 36 2.18 9.44 10.82
C LYS A 36 2.05 8.10 11.51
N GLN A 37 2.70 7.96 12.66
CA GLN A 37 2.54 6.80 13.52
C GLN A 37 1.05 6.51 13.74
N GLY A 38 0.66 5.27 13.56
CA GLY A 38 -0.72 4.84 13.72
C GLY A 38 -1.59 4.95 12.48
N ASP A 39 -1.11 5.63 11.42
CA ASP A 39 -1.82 5.66 10.14
C ASP A 39 -1.85 4.28 9.51
N TRP A 40 -2.85 4.03 8.69
CA TRP A 40 -3.00 2.76 7.98
C TRP A 40 -2.57 2.89 6.52
N ILE A 41 -2.00 1.84 5.99
CA ILE A 41 -1.68 1.73 4.57
C ILE A 41 -2.30 0.46 4.00
N LEU A 42 -2.99 0.62 2.85
CA LEU A 42 -3.52 -0.48 2.06
C LEU A 42 -2.74 -0.50 0.75
N TYR A 43 -2.17 -1.65 0.41
CA TYR A 43 -1.46 -1.79 -0.85
C TYR A 43 -2.38 -2.31 -1.94
N TYR A 44 -2.45 -1.57 -3.03
CA TYR A 44 -3.12 -2.00 -4.25
C TYR A 44 -2.07 -2.50 -5.25
N SER A 45 -2.25 -3.72 -5.75
CA SER A 45 -1.33 -4.34 -6.71
C SER A 45 -2.03 -4.52 -8.05
N PRO A 46 -1.60 -3.78 -9.09
CA PRO A 46 -2.18 -3.96 -10.42
C PRO A 46 -1.72 -5.27 -11.07
N LYS A 47 -0.48 -5.68 -10.81
CA LYS A 47 0.16 -6.85 -11.42
C LYS A 47 1.03 -7.59 -10.42
N THR A 48 1.49 -8.79 -10.80
CA THR A 48 2.43 -9.55 -9.98
C THR A 48 3.82 -8.92 -9.96
N GLY A 49 4.30 -8.40 -11.10
CA GLY A 49 5.62 -7.77 -11.22
C GLY A 49 5.54 -6.38 -11.86
N MET A 50 6.60 -5.57 -11.69
CA MET A 50 6.61 -4.17 -12.10
C MET A 50 6.51 -3.98 -13.62
N ASN A 51 7.31 -4.71 -14.40
CA ASN A 51 7.39 -4.56 -15.86
C ASN A 51 6.74 -5.70 -16.62
N SER A 52 6.29 -6.71 -15.91
CA SER A 52 5.72 -7.91 -16.52
C SER A 52 4.89 -8.64 -15.47
N GLY A 53 4.29 -9.73 -15.88
CA GLY A 53 3.53 -10.58 -14.98
C GLY A 53 2.04 -10.52 -15.24
N GLU A 54 1.33 -11.24 -14.43
CA GLU A 54 -0.11 -11.40 -14.56
C GLU A 54 -0.86 -10.25 -13.88
N LYS A 55 -2.05 -9.99 -14.39
CA LYS A 55 -2.97 -9.02 -13.81
C LYS A 55 -3.41 -9.49 -12.43
N VAL A 56 -3.34 -8.61 -11.44
CA VAL A 56 -3.82 -8.88 -10.08
C VAL A 56 -5.04 -8.02 -9.77
N GLN A 57 -4.92 -6.71 -9.92
CA GLN A 57 -5.99 -5.73 -9.70
C GLN A 57 -6.74 -5.95 -8.39
N ALA A 58 -5.99 -5.99 -7.29
CA ALA A 58 -6.54 -6.23 -5.96
C ALA A 58 -5.72 -5.53 -4.89
N PHE A 59 -6.35 -5.23 -3.76
CA PHE A 59 -5.64 -4.84 -2.55
C PHE A 59 -5.03 -6.10 -1.94
N THR A 60 -3.73 -6.11 -1.72
CA THR A 60 -2.98 -7.32 -1.40
C THR A 60 -2.35 -7.32 -0.02
N ALA A 61 -2.29 -6.17 0.64
CA ALA A 61 -1.80 -6.08 2.02
C ALA A 61 -2.41 -4.87 2.72
N VAL A 62 -2.47 -4.94 4.03
CA VAL A 62 -2.93 -3.85 4.89
C VAL A 62 -2.12 -3.89 6.18
N GLY A 63 -1.70 -2.71 6.64
CA GLY A 63 -0.92 -2.61 7.85
C GLY A 63 -0.97 -1.23 8.47
N GLN A 64 -0.31 -1.09 9.61
CA GLN A 64 -0.31 0.14 10.38
C GLN A 64 1.12 0.64 10.57
N ILE A 65 1.33 1.94 10.37
CA ILE A 65 2.62 2.60 10.50
C ILE A 65 3.04 2.56 11.97
N VAL A 66 4.26 2.06 12.24
CA VAL A 66 4.74 1.78 13.59
C VAL A 66 5.17 3.03 14.34
N ASP A 67 5.88 3.93 13.63
CA ASP A 67 6.49 5.14 14.22
C ASP A 67 6.57 6.24 13.18
N ASP A 68 7.16 7.38 13.56
CA ASP A 68 7.29 8.53 12.64
C ASP A 68 8.65 8.56 11.92
N ARG A 69 9.41 7.46 11.98
CA ARG A 69 10.73 7.39 11.37
C ARG A 69 10.66 7.03 9.89
N VAL A 70 11.22 7.88 9.04
CA VAL A 70 11.50 7.58 7.63
C VAL A 70 12.99 7.30 7.54
N TYR A 71 13.38 6.17 6.98
CA TYR A 71 14.79 5.82 6.87
C TYR A 71 15.10 5.26 5.49
N GLN A 72 16.38 5.28 5.16
CA GLN A 72 16.89 4.83 3.87
C GLN A 72 17.55 3.46 4.05
N PHE A 73 17.33 2.55 3.11
CA PHE A 73 17.89 1.20 3.18
C PHE A 73 18.49 0.82 1.83
N ARG A 74 19.74 0.37 1.82
CA ARG A 74 20.40 -0.05 0.61
C ARG A 74 19.94 -1.45 0.22
N MET A 75 19.16 -1.55 -0.86
CA MET A 75 18.68 -2.84 -1.39
C MET A 75 19.62 -3.44 -2.41
N ALA A 76 20.31 -2.58 -3.19
CA ALA A 76 21.22 -2.99 -4.25
C ALA A 76 22.19 -1.85 -4.51
N GLU A 77 23.24 -2.14 -5.29
CA GLU A 77 24.13 -1.09 -5.76
C GLU A 77 23.29 -0.07 -6.55
N ASN A 78 23.45 1.20 -6.22
CA ASN A 78 22.73 2.32 -6.82
C ASN A 78 21.22 2.32 -6.55
N PHE A 79 20.74 1.57 -5.54
CA PHE A 79 19.34 1.63 -5.14
C PHE A 79 19.22 1.63 -3.62
N GLU A 80 18.92 2.83 -3.07
CA GLU A 80 18.77 3.06 -1.63
C GLU A 80 17.42 3.74 -1.36
N PRO A 81 16.32 2.98 -1.48
CA PRO A 81 14.98 3.55 -1.27
C PRO A 81 14.74 3.94 0.19
N PHE A 82 13.79 4.86 0.39
CA PHE A 82 13.30 5.21 1.71
C PHE A 82 12.19 4.24 2.12
N ARG A 83 12.07 4.01 3.43
CA ARG A 83 11.12 3.07 4.03
C ARG A 83 10.49 3.61 5.29
N ARG A 84 9.33 3.05 5.62
CA ARG A 84 8.69 3.18 6.94
C ARG A 84 8.40 1.77 7.45
N ASP A 85 8.55 1.59 8.76
CA ASP A 85 8.20 0.31 9.38
C ASP A 85 6.68 0.18 9.52
N VAL A 86 6.17 -1.02 9.27
CA VAL A 86 4.73 -1.32 9.25
C VAL A 86 4.48 -2.65 9.96
N VAL A 87 3.44 -2.71 10.78
CA VAL A 87 2.90 -3.97 11.27
C VAL A 87 1.77 -4.36 10.33
N PHE A 88 2.01 -5.37 9.51
CA PHE A 88 1.01 -5.87 8.57
C PHE A 88 0.07 -6.86 9.24
N GLN A 89 -1.19 -6.88 8.81
CA GLN A 89 -2.15 -7.90 9.23
C GLN A 89 -1.79 -9.24 8.60
N ASP A 90 -1.97 -10.32 9.37
CA ASP A 90 -1.65 -11.67 8.91
C ASP A 90 -2.71 -12.21 7.97
N ALA A 91 -2.25 -12.93 6.93
CA ALA A 91 -3.08 -13.71 6.02
C ALA A 91 -4.35 -13.00 5.52
N PRO A 92 -4.24 -11.77 4.99
CA PRO A 92 -5.42 -11.10 4.45
C PRO A 92 -5.90 -11.79 3.18
N HIS A 93 -7.22 -11.76 2.95
CA HIS A 93 -7.75 -12.14 1.66
C HIS A 93 -7.56 -10.99 0.67
N PRO A 94 -7.02 -11.23 -0.53
CA PRO A 94 -6.93 -10.15 -1.51
C PRO A 94 -8.32 -9.58 -1.79
N CYS A 95 -8.41 -8.25 -1.82
CA CYS A 95 -9.66 -7.56 -2.11
C CYS A 95 -9.67 -7.13 -3.58
N PRO A 96 -10.46 -7.80 -4.44
CA PRO A 96 -10.49 -7.46 -5.86
C PRO A 96 -11.00 -6.03 -6.08
N ILE A 97 -10.54 -5.42 -7.18
CA ILE A 97 -10.96 -4.06 -7.53
C ILE A 97 -12.48 -3.94 -7.66
N GLU A 98 -13.16 -5.03 -8.03
CA GLU A 98 -14.61 -5.06 -8.13
C GLU A 98 -15.29 -4.67 -6.81
N VAL A 99 -14.71 -5.07 -5.68
CA VAL A 99 -15.22 -4.69 -4.36
C VAL A 99 -15.02 -3.21 -4.09
N ALA A 100 -13.88 -2.65 -4.50
CA ALA A 100 -13.63 -1.21 -4.39
C ALA A 100 -14.63 -0.42 -5.22
N ARG A 101 -14.97 -0.91 -6.40
CA ARG A 101 -15.93 -0.25 -7.30
C ARG A 101 -17.34 -0.17 -6.71
N GLU A 102 -17.68 -1.01 -5.74
CA GLU A 102 -18.97 -0.95 -5.04
C GLU A 102 -19.08 0.26 -4.13
N HIS A 103 -17.98 0.85 -3.74
CA HIS A 103 -17.98 2.00 -2.84
C HIS A 103 -18.17 3.30 -3.63
N PRO A 104 -19.06 4.18 -3.17
CA PRO A 104 -19.39 5.41 -3.92
C PRO A 104 -18.20 6.35 -4.08
N GLU A 105 -17.19 6.30 -3.19
CA GLU A 105 -16.02 7.16 -3.29
C GLU A 105 -14.96 6.65 -4.28
N TRP A 106 -15.09 5.42 -4.79
CA TRP A 106 -14.08 4.84 -5.67
C TRP A 106 -13.80 5.72 -6.90
N ARG A 107 -14.81 6.39 -7.43
CA ARG A 107 -14.65 7.27 -8.59
C ARG A 107 -13.58 8.34 -8.35
N SER A 108 -13.48 8.84 -7.13
CA SER A 108 -12.48 9.84 -6.77
C SER A 108 -11.09 9.24 -6.63
N TYR A 109 -11.00 7.99 -6.19
CA TYR A 109 -9.71 7.34 -5.93
C TYR A 109 -9.12 6.64 -7.15
N ALA A 110 -9.96 6.13 -8.06
CA ALA A 110 -9.50 5.38 -9.23
C ALA A 110 -8.48 6.17 -10.06
N LYS A 111 -8.73 7.45 -10.27
CA LYS A 111 -7.83 8.32 -11.04
C LYS A 111 -6.53 8.65 -10.29
N GLN A 112 -6.47 8.40 -8.99
CA GLN A 112 -5.28 8.67 -8.19
C GLN A 112 -4.31 7.49 -8.13
N LEU A 113 -4.71 6.31 -8.63
CA LEU A 113 -3.83 5.13 -8.64
C LEU A 113 -2.51 5.42 -9.36
N ARG A 114 -2.53 6.24 -10.39
CA ARG A 114 -1.32 6.61 -11.15
C ARG A 114 -0.31 7.41 -10.33
N TYR A 115 -0.73 8.02 -9.21
CA TYR A 115 0.18 8.78 -8.35
C TYR A 115 0.98 7.87 -7.41
N GLY A 116 0.58 6.62 -7.27
CA GLY A 116 1.31 5.65 -6.46
C GLY A 116 1.09 5.73 -4.97
N HIS A 117 0.62 6.86 -4.44
CA HIS A 117 0.37 7.04 -3.01
C HIS A 117 -0.62 8.18 -2.79
N PHE A 118 -1.70 7.92 -2.07
CA PHE A 118 -2.73 8.94 -1.82
C PHE A 118 -3.54 8.58 -0.59
N GLU A 119 -4.15 9.61 0.00
CA GLU A 119 -5.00 9.46 1.19
C GLU A 119 -6.41 9.06 0.77
N VAL A 120 -7.06 8.22 1.59
CA VAL A 120 -8.46 7.82 1.41
C VAL A 120 -9.22 8.05 2.72
N SER A 121 -10.55 8.04 2.64
CA SER A 121 -11.39 8.19 3.83
C SER A 121 -11.34 6.95 4.71
N HIS A 122 -11.68 7.12 5.98
CA HIS A 122 -11.89 6.00 6.89
C HIS A 122 -12.95 5.05 6.34
N ASP A 123 -14.04 5.57 5.82
CA ASP A 123 -15.17 4.77 5.32
C ASP A 123 -14.73 3.86 4.17
N PHE A 124 -14.00 4.39 3.20
CA PHE A 124 -13.47 3.59 2.10
C PHE A 124 -12.46 2.55 2.61
N SER A 125 -11.54 2.97 3.47
CA SER A 125 -10.54 2.07 4.05
C SER A 125 -11.20 0.91 4.78
N GLU A 126 -12.24 1.18 5.57
CA GLU A 126 -12.96 0.14 6.30
C GLU A 126 -13.68 -0.83 5.35
N HIS A 127 -14.24 -0.33 4.26
CA HIS A 127 -14.88 -1.16 3.25
C HIS A 127 -13.91 -2.21 2.67
N ILE A 128 -12.68 -1.79 2.35
CA ILE A 128 -11.64 -2.70 1.85
C ILE A 128 -11.14 -3.62 2.97
N TYR A 129 -10.87 -3.06 4.14
CA TYR A 129 -10.34 -3.80 5.29
C TYR A 129 -11.27 -4.95 5.71
N ARG A 130 -12.57 -4.71 5.77
CA ARG A 130 -13.55 -5.74 6.13
C ARG A 130 -13.51 -6.92 5.17
N TYR A 131 -13.36 -6.66 3.89
CA TYR A 131 -13.22 -7.72 2.92
C TYR A 131 -11.94 -8.54 3.14
N MET A 132 -10.83 -7.85 3.35
CA MET A 132 -9.53 -8.49 3.49
C MET A 132 -9.41 -9.34 4.75
N MET A 133 -10.09 -8.92 5.82
CA MET A 133 -9.96 -9.57 7.14
C MET A 133 -11.15 -10.44 7.52
N ARG A 134 -12.02 -10.74 6.57
CA ARG A 134 -13.18 -11.60 6.79
C ARG A 134 -12.81 -13.08 7.01
#